data_8fc8c8abefd4bb30370d758054a49228
#
_entry.id   8fc8c8abefd4bb30370d758054a49228
#
_cell.length_a   1.000
_cell.length_b   1.000
_cell.length_c   1.000
_cell.angle_alpha   90.00
_cell.angle_beta   90.00
_cell.angle_gamma   90.00
#
_symmetry.space_group_name_H-M   'P 1'
#
loop_
_entity.id
_entity.type
_entity.pdbx_description
1 polymer ?
#
loop_
_entity_poly.entity_id
_entity_poly.type
_entity_poly.pdbx_seq_one_letter_code
_entity_poly.pdbx_strand_id
1 'polypeptide(L)'
;MISYLKGGIIISRPGFIIIDVAGVGYKVAVSPQVDFLESMKKYELFIHHHIKEDASDLYGFLKFEELELFEKLLSVNGVGPKVAMTIVSIAPAEKIIDAIISEDSNFFQSAPGVGKKVAIKIILDLKSKISNLKYSGNIGGGQHQDIYDGLEMLGYKKQEIDKIIGKLPAELKSSEEKIRWCLRNLSKV
;
A
#
# COMPACT_ATOMS: atom_id res chain seq x y z
N MET A 1 -14.38 2.59 15.81
CA MET A 1 -13.13 2.31 15.06
C MET A 1 -12.57 3.63 14.54
N ILE A 2 -11.26 3.86 14.68
CA ILE A 2 -10.59 5.08 14.20
C ILE A 2 -9.83 4.69 12.94
N SER A 3 -10.08 5.39 11.81
CA SER A 3 -9.49 5.07 10.50
C SER A 3 -8.65 6.21 9.92
N TYR A 4 -8.74 7.40 10.51
CA TYR A 4 -8.02 8.58 10.04
C TYR A 4 -7.85 9.60 11.19
N LEU A 5 -6.69 10.23 11.25
CA LEU A 5 -6.40 11.33 12.16
C LEU A 5 -5.74 12.47 11.39
N LYS A 6 -6.16 13.70 11.67
CA LYS A 6 -5.53 14.93 11.15
C LYS A 6 -5.28 15.90 12.28
N GLY A 7 -4.00 16.22 12.53
CA GLY A 7 -3.64 17.06 13.65
C GLY A 7 -2.18 17.45 13.68
N GLY A 8 -1.77 18.07 14.77
CA GLY A 8 -0.39 18.45 15.07
C GLY A 8 0.33 17.36 15.87
N ILE A 9 1.59 17.07 15.55
CA ILE A 9 2.38 16.14 16.36
C ILE A 9 2.92 16.88 17.57
N ILE A 10 2.56 16.43 18.78
CA ILE A 10 3.04 16.98 20.06
C ILE A 10 4.33 16.29 20.49
N ILE A 11 4.40 14.99 20.31
CA ILE A 11 5.54 14.16 20.69
C ILE A 11 5.85 13.20 19.54
N SER A 12 7.13 13.13 19.15
CA SER A 12 7.68 12.10 18.28
C SER A 12 8.76 11.34 19.03
N ARG A 13 8.70 10.01 19.00
CA ARG A 13 9.68 9.08 19.56
C ARG A 13 9.85 7.91 18.61
N PRO A 14 10.98 7.21 18.65
CA PRO A 14 11.13 5.98 17.88
C PRO A 14 9.98 5.01 18.11
N GLY A 15 9.26 4.68 17.03
CA GLY A 15 8.15 3.72 17.03
C GLY A 15 6.78 4.27 17.44
N PHE A 16 6.64 5.52 17.90
CA PHE A 16 5.33 6.12 18.14
C PHE A 16 5.34 7.65 18.11
N ILE A 17 4.18 8.21 17.85
CA ILE A 17 3.91 9.65 18.00
C ILE A 17 2.70 9.88 18.89
N ILE A 18 2.57 11.12 19.41
CA ILE A 18 1.30 11.61 19.94
C ILE A 18 0.84 12.74 19.01
N ILE A 19 -0.32 12.54 18.40
CA ILE A 19 -0.97 13.53 17.52
C ILE A 19 -2.16 14.17 18.25
N ASP A 20 -2.17 15.50 18.30
CA ASP A 20 -3.29 16.28 18.83
C ASP A 20 -4.34 16.51 17.76
N VAL A 21 -5.55 16.05 18.05
CA VAL A 21 -6.72 16.28 17.21
C VAL A 21 -7.77 16.99 18.05
N ALA A 22 -7.88 18.29 17.87
CA ALA A 22 -8.84 19.15 18.59
C ALA A 22 -8.76 19.01 20.13
N GLY A 23 -7.56 18.98 20.70
CA GLY A 23 -7.33 18.90 22.15
C GLY A 23 -7.30 17.47 22.71
N VAL A 24 -7.46 16.44 21.86
CA VAL A 24 -7.31 15.03 22.25
C VAL A 24 -6.02 14.47 21.69
N GLY A 25 -5.13 14.01 22.57
CA GLY A 25 -3.85 13.37 22.18
C GLY A 25 -4.02 11.87 21.90
N TYR A 26 -3.81 11.46 20.65
CA TYR A 26 -3.81 10.05 20.27
C TYR A 26 -2.37 9.53 20.18
N LYS A 27 -2.07 8.46 20.92
CA LYS A 27 -0.80 7.74 20.78
C LYS A 27 -0.91 6.77 19.61
N VAL A 28 -0.06 6.94 18.60
CA VAL A 28 -0.08 6.16 17.36
C VAL A 28 1.28 5.52 17.16
N ALA A 29 1.32 4.19 16.99
CA ALA A 29 2.50 3.47 16.55
C ALA A 29 2.76 3.78 15.08
N VAL A 30 4.01 4.12 14.73
CA VAL A 30 4.41 4.52 13.37
C VAL A 30 5.68 3.80 12.95
N SER A 31 5.92 3.71 11.65
CA SER A 31 7.19 3.22 11.12
C SER A 31 8.33 4.23 11.39
N PRO A 32 9.60 3.80 11.41
CA PRO A 32 10.74 4.70 11.57
C PRO A 32 10.80 5.84 10.55
N GLN A 33 10.22 5.66 9.37
CA GLN A 33 10.11 6.70 8.34
C GLN A 33 9.26 7.89 8.79
N VAL A 34 8.36 7.69 9.74
CA VAL A 34 7.48 8.70 10.33
C VAL A 34 8.09 9.31 11.59
N ASP A 35 9.10 8.67 12.20
CA ASP A 35 9.78 9.16 13.42
C ASP A 35 10.48 10.51 13.24
N PHE A 36 10.78 10.88 11.99
CA PHE A 36 11.42 12.17 11.65
C PHE A 36 10.44 13.31 11.37
N LEU A 37 9.17 13.12 11.69
CA LEU A 37 8.17 14.17 11.51
C LEU A 37 8.45 15.35 12.47
N GLU A 38 8.48 16.56 11.91
CA GLU A 38 8.70 17.77 12.67
C GLU A 38 7.52 18.02 13.62
N SER A 39 7.81 18.31 14.89
CA SER A 39 6.81 18.76 15.85
C SER A 39 6.10 20.01 15.34
N MET A 40 4.79 20.14 15.63
CA MET A 40 3.93 21.27 15.26
C MET A 40 3.47 21.35 13.78
N LYS A 41 3.96 20.51 12.87
CA LYS A 41 3.31 20.37 11.57
C LYS A 41 1.99 19.61 11.69
N LYS A 42 1.01 19.99 10.87
CA LYS A 42 -0.23 19.20 10.72
C LYS A 42 0.03 18.04 9.77
N TYR A 43 -0.30 16.87 10.25
CA TYR A 43 -0.18 15.62 9.49
C TYR A 43 -1.52 14.95 9.33
N GLU A 44 -1.64 14.19 8.28
CA GLU A 44 -2.75 13.30 7.99
C GLU A 44 -2.24 11.87 8.08
N LEU A 45 -2.91 11.05 8.86
CA LEU A 45 -2.54 9.66 9.07
C LEU A 45 -3.73 8.76 8.78
N PHE A 46 -3.51 7.75 7.97
CA PHE A 46 -4.40 6.62 7.82
C PHE A 46 -4.15 5.65 8.96
N ILE A 47 -5.22 5.19 9.62
CA ILE A 47 -5.10 4.48 10.90
C ILE A 47 -5.71 3.07 10.79
N HIS A 48 -4.93 2.08 11.23
CA HIS A 48 -5.45 0.79 11.63
C HIS A 48 -5.69 0.80 13.15
N HIS A 49 -6.95 0.62 13.57
CA HIS A 49 -7.31 0.53 14.98
C HIS A 49 -7.40 -0.93 15.41
N HIS A 50 -6.38 -1.42 16.08
CA HIS A 50 -6.30 -2.79 16.57
C HIS A 50 -6.90 -2.88 17.97
N ILE A 51 -8.05 -3.52 18.07
CA ILE A 51 -8.80 -3.68 19.33
C ILE A 51 -8.71 -5.14 19.78
N LYS A 52 -8.33 -5.34 21.04
CA LYS A 52 -8.37 -6.60 21.78
C LYS A 52 -9.10 -6.41 23.09
N GLU A 53 -9.33 -7.48 23.83
CA GLU A 53 -9.97 -7.41 25.15
C GLU A 53 -9.21 -6.52 26.13
N ASP A 54 -7.88 -6.53 26.07
CA ASP A 54 -6.94 -5.85 26.97
C ASP A 54 -6.15 -4.70 26.31
N ALA A 55 -6.35 -4.41 25.03
CA ALA A 55 -5.58 -3.43 24.29
C ALA A 55 -6.39 -2.72 23.20
N SER A 56 -6.05 -1.44 23.01
CA SER A 56 -6.62 -0.58 21.96
C SER A 56 -5.49 0.23 21.34
N ASP A 57 -4.85 -0.32 20.32
CA ASP A 57 -3.65 0.24 19.70
C ASP A 57 -3.98 0.88 18.35
N LEU A 58 -3.38 2.04 18.09
CA LEU A 58 -3.46 2.73 16.80
C LEU A 58 -2.14 2.57 16.06
N TYR A 59 -2.21 2.15 14.79
CA TYR A 59 -1.09 2.06 13.86
C TYR A 59 -1.31 3.05 12.74
N GLY A 60 -0.36 3.97 12.53
CA GLY A 60 -0.51 5.10 11.61
C GLY A 60 0.45 5.03 10.42
N PHE A 61 -0.09 5.43 9.28
CA PHE A 61 0.61 5.45 7.99
C PHE A 61 0.40 6.78 7.28
N LEU A 62 1.42 7.25 6.57
CA LEU A 62 1.32 8.48 5.77
C LEU A 62 0.60 8.24 4.44
N LYS A 63 0.67 7.02 3.92
CA LYS A 63 0.03 6.63 2.66
C LYS A 63 -1.00 5.54 2.90
N PHE A 64 -2.10 5.59 2.15
CA PHE A 64 -3.16 4.60 2.25
C PHE A 64 -2.69 3.21 1.81
N GLU A 65 -1.81 3.15 0.82
CA GLU A 65 -1.22 1.90 0.31
C GLU A 65 -0.38 1.17 1.38
N GLU A 66 0.27 1.92 2.27
CA GLU A 66 1.00 1.34 3.40
C GLU A 66 0.03 0.71 4.42
N LEU A 67 -1.10 1.37 4.68
CA LEU A 67 -2.17 0.83 5.52
C LEU A 67 -2.74 -0.46 4.90
N GLU A 68 -3.08 -0.45 3.61
CA GLU A 68 -3.62 -1.63 2.93
C GLU A 68 -2.65 -2.81 2.98
N LEU A 69 -1.35 -2.56 2.75
CA LEU A 69 -0.32 -3.58 2.85
C LEU A 69 -0.20 -4.13 4.28
N PHE A 70 -0.21 -3.25 5.28
CA PHE A 70 -0.20 -3.64 6.68
C PHE A 70 -1.39 -4.55 7.03
N GLU A 71 -2.60 -4.20 6.61
CA GLU A 71 -3.81 -4.99 6.86
C GLU A 71 -3.77 -6.36 6.15
N LYS A 72 -3.20 -6.42 4.95
CA LYS A 72 -2.98 -7.70 4.26
C LYS A 72 -1.95 -8.56 5.00
N LEU A 73 -0.87 -7.97 5.50
CA LEU A 73 0.10 -8.69 6.32
C LEU A 73 -0.55 -9.25 7.59
N LEU A 74 -1.44 -8.50 8.24
CA LEU A 74 -2.20 -8.99 9.40
C LEU A 74 -3.12 -10.18 9.08
N SER A 75 -3.57 -10.31 7.84
CA SER A 75 -4.40 -11.45 7.42
C SER A 75 -3.61 -12.76 7.30
N VAL A 76 -2.27 -12.70 7.37
CA VAL A 76 -1.40 -13.88 7.34
C VAL A 76 -1.27 -14.47 8.75
N ASN A 77 -1.65 -15.72 8.91
CA ASN A 77 -1.55 -16.39 10.21
C ASN A 77 -0.08 -16.46 10.69
N GLY A 78 0.16 -15.94 11.89
CA GLY A 78 1.50 -15.81 12.48
C GLY A 78 2.15 -14.45 12.27
N VAL A 79 1.48 -13.52 11.58
CA VAL A 79 1.92 -12.13 11.45
C VAL A 79 1.02 -11.25 12.33
N GLY A 80 1.56 -10.79 13.45
CA GLY A 80 0.91 -9.81 14.32
C GLY A 80 1.27 -8.37 13.97
N PRO A 81 0.61 -7.38 14.61
CA PRO A 81 0.84 -5.97 14.28
C PRO A 81 2.30 -5.51 14.38
N LYS A 82 3.05 -5.98 15.38
CA LYS A 82 4.47 -5.64 15.51
C LYS A 82 5.32 -6.15 14.33
N VAL A 83 5.08 -7.39 13.91
CA VAL A 83 5.78 -7.99 12.76
C VAL A 83 5.37 -7.30 11.46
N ALA A 84 4.08 -7.02 11.27
CA ALA A 84 3.59 -6.30 10.11
C ALA A 84 4.20 -4.89 10.03
N MET A 85 4.25 -4.13 11.15
CA MET A 85 4.94 -2.82 11.19
C MET A 85 6.42 -2.93 10.84
N THR A 86 7.11 -3.94 11.34
CA THR A 86 8.52 -4.15 11.00
C THR A 86 8.70 -4.37 9.51
N ILE A 87 7.84 -5.19 8.88
CA ILE A 87 7.90 -5.46 7.44
C ILE A 87 7.64 -4.18 6.63
N VAL A 88 6.59 -3.42 6.97
CA VAL A 88 6.27 -2.15 6.26
C VAL A 88 7.37 -1.09 6.45
N SER A 89 8.20 -1.25 7.50
CA SER A 89 9.30 -0.31 7.81
C SER A 89 10.62 -0.63 7.08
N ILE A 90 10.79 -1.81 6.48
CA ILE A 90 12.07 -2.16 5.83
C ILE A 90 12.23 -1.60 4.42
N ALA A 91 11.12 -1.32 3.75
CA ALA A 91 11.13 -0.77 2.40
C ALA A 91 9.78 -0.11 2.04
N PRO A 92 9.74 0.74 1.00
CA PRO A 92 8.48 1.22 0.42
C PRO A 92 7.57 0.06 -0.02
N ALA A 93 6.25 0.31 0.01
CA ALA A 93 5.22 -0.71 -0.28
C ALA A 93 5.45 -1.41 -1.62
N GLU A 94 5.89 -0.67 -2.65
CA GLU A 94 6.16 -1.21 -3.98
C GLU A 94 7.24 -2.31 -3.95
N LYS A 95 8.33 -2.08 -3.20
CA LYS A 95 9.42 -3.08 -3.07
C LYS A 95 8.98 -4.32 -2.31
N ILE A 96 8.11 -4.16 -1.30
CA ILE A 96 7.55 -5.29 -0.56
C ILE A 96 6.64 -6.11 -1.48
N ILE A 97 5.82 -5.46 -2.29
CA ILE A 97 4.97 -6.09 -3.29
C ILE A 97 5.81 -6.85 -4.33
N ASP A 98 6.87 -6.22 -4.84
CA ASP A 98 7.77 -6.86 -5.79
C ASP A 98 8.46 -8.10 -5.20
N ALA A 99 8.85 -8.06 -3.92
CA ALA A 99 9.43 -9.21 -3.22
C ALA A 99 8.41 -10.36 -3.06
N ILE A 100 7.11 -10.06 -2.88
CA ILE A 100 6.07 -11.11 -2.85
C ILE A 100 5.88 -11.71 -4.24
N ILE A 101 5.86 -10.89 -5.29
CA ILE A 101 5.66 -11.36 -6.67
C ILE A 101 6.84 -12.21 -7.15
N SER A 102 8.07 -11.79 -6.83
CA SER A 102 9.31 -12.51 -7.17
C SER A 102 9.62 -13.68 -6.22
N GLU A 103 8.77 -13.91 -5.20
CA GLU A 103 8.95 -14.96 -4.18
C GLU A 103 10.26 -14.84 -3.40
N ASP A 104 10.75 -13.63 -3.20
CA ASP A 104 11.99 -13.39 -2.46
C ASP A 104 11.78 -13.54 -0.95
N SER A 105 11.93 -14.76 -0.45
CA SER A 105 11.84 -15.05 0.99
C SER A 105 12.97 -14.43 1.81
N ASN A 106 14.14 -14.16 1.22
CA ASN A 106 15.28 -13.56 1.93
C ASN A 106 14.98 -12.10 2.27
N PHE A 107 14.28 -11.40 1.37
CA PHE A 107 13.81 -10.05 1.65
C PHE A 107 13.02 -9.99 2.97
N PHE A 108 12.06 -10.88 3.16
CA PHE A 108 11.24 -10.91 4.38
C PHE A 108 12.01 -11.35 5.60
N GLN A 109 12.98 -12.26 5.45
CA GLN A 109 13.84 -12.70 6.55
C GLN A 109 14.79 -11.61 7.06
N SER A 110 15.01 -10.54 6.30
CA SER A 110 15.76 -9.37 6.76
C SER A 110 15.00 -8.56 7.83
N ALA A 111 13.67 -8.71 7.90
CA ALA A 111 12.85 -8.04 8.90
C ALA A 111 12.99 -8.75 10.27
N PRO A 112 13.35 -8.03 11.35
CA PRO A 112 13.40 -8.59 12.70
C PRO A 112 12.10 -9.28 13.09
N GLY A 113 12.20 -10.50 13.58
CA GLY A 113 11.04 -11.31 13.99
C GLY A 113 10.40 -12.13 12.87
N VAL A 114 10.92 -12.07 11.64
CA VAL A 114 10.43 -12.85 10.50
C VAL A 114 11.37 -14.01 10.21
N GLY A 115 10.99 -15.21 10.63
CA GLY A 115 11.73 -16.44 10.30
C GLY A 115 11.33 -16.99 8.90
N LYS A 116 12.13 -17.95 8.40
CA LYS A 116 11.92 -18.57 7.08
C LYS A 116 10.50 -19.10 6.87
N LYS A 117 9.90 -19.74 7.88
CA LYS A 117 8.53 -20.27 7.78
C LYS A 117 7.50 -19.15 7.58
N VAL A 118 7.64 -18.04 8.32
CA VAL A 118 6.74 -16.88 8.22
C VAL A 118 6.92 -16.17 6.88
N ALA A 119 8.17 -15.98 6.42
CA ALA A 119 8.47 -15.39 5.12
C ALA A 119 7.81 -16.14 3.96
N ILE A 120 7.94 -17.47 3.92
CA ILE A 120 7.31 -18.31 2.90
C ILE A 120 5.78 -18.20 2.98
N LYS A 121 5.21 -18.18 4.19
CA LYS A 121 3.76 -18.08 4.38
C LYS A 121 3.23 -16.72 3.92
N ILE A 122 3.95 -15.62 4.21
CA ILE A 122 3.60 -14.28 3.71
C ILE A 122 3.50 -14.31 2.18
N ILE A 123 4.50 -14.87 1.50
CA ILE A 123 4.53 -14.97 0.03
C ILE A 123 3.33 -15.76 -0.49
N LEU A 124 3.11 -16.97 0.04
CA LEU A 124 2.03 -17.85 -0.43
C LEU A 124 0.64 -17.23 -0.21
N ASP A 125 0.39 -16.70 0.99
CA ASP A 125 -0.92 -16.16 1.35
C ASP A 125 -1.22 -14.83 0.64
N LEU A 126 -0.19 -14.01 0.35
CA LEU A 126 -0.39 -12.69 -0.25
C LEU A 126 -0.23 -12.65 -1.76
N LYS A 127 0.46 -13.60 -2.39
CA LYS A 127 0.69 -13.60 -3.83
C LYS A 127 -0.62 -13.50 -4.64
N SER A 128 -1.66 -14.22 -4.24
CA SER A 128 -2.98 -14.16 -4.89
C SER A 128 -3.76 -12.89 -4.55
N LYS A 129 -3.56 -12.33 -3.36
CA LYS A 129 -4.28 -11.15 -2.85
C LYS A 129 -3.67 -9.83 -3.34
N ILE A 130 -2.38 -9.82 -3.67
CA ILE A 130 -1.65 -8.62 -4.11
C ILE A 130 -1.82 -8.33 -5.60
N SER A 131 -2.17 -9.32 -6.42
CA SER A 131 -2.56 -9.04 -7.80
C SER A 131 -3.68 -7.99 -7.88
N ASN A 132 -4.53 -7.90 -6.86
CA ASN A 132 -5.56 -6.88 -6.73
C ASN A 132 -5.05 -5.53 -6.20
N LEU A 133 -3.92 -5.49 -5.43
CA LEU A 133 -3.34 -4.23 -4.93
C LEU A 133 -2.65 -3.40 -6.03
N LYS A 134 -2.10 -4.04 -7.04
CA LYS A 134 -1.59 -3.32 -8.22
C LYS A 134 -2.68 -2.52 -8.94
N TYR A 135 -3.94 -2.85 -8.69
CA TYR A 135 -5.11 -2.15 -9.23
C TYR A 135 -5.68 -1.05 -8.32
N SER A 136 -5.48 -1.13 -7.00
CA SER A 136 -5.98 -0.12 -6.05
C SER A 136 -4.95 1.00 -5.74
N GLY A 137 -3.67 0.76 -6.00
CA GLY A 137 -2.55 1.64 -5.62
C GLY A 137 -2.27 2.80 -6.55
N ASN A 138 -3.19 3.19 -7.41
CA ASN A 138 -2.99 4.29 -8.35
C ASN A 138 -3.97 5.45 -8.18
N ILE A 139 -4.07 5.98 -6.97
CA ILE A 139 -4.44 7.40 -6.79
C ILE A 139 -3.17 8.25 -6.88
N GLY A 140 -2.36 8.01 -7.90
CA GLY A 140 -1.18 8.83 -8.18
C GLY A 140 -0.06 8.08 -8.85
N GLY A 141 -0.21 7.67 -10.11
CA GLY A 141 0.95 7.35 -10.91
C GLY A 141 1.01 6.06 -11.71
N GLY A 142 -0.09 5.43 -12.03
CA GLY A 142 -0.14 4.52 -13.16
C GLY A 142 -0.55 5.29 -14.41
N GLN A 143 0.38 5.63 -15.26
CA GLN A 143 0.11 6.41 -16.48
C GLN A 143 -1.02 5.85 -17.36
N HIS A 144 -1.62 4.69 -16.99
CA HIS A 144 -2.57 3.99 -17.86
C HIS A 144 -3.69 3.22 -17.13
N GLN A 145 -3.90 3.38 -15.79
CA GLN A 145 -4.92 2.61 -15.07
C GLN A 145 -6.34 2.93 -15.55
N ASP A 146 -6.65 4.22 -15.73
CA ASP A 146 -7.94 4.64 -16.30
C ASP A 146 -8.20 4.00 -17.67
N ILE A 147 -7.13 3.68 -18.41
CA ILE A 147 -7.21 3.03 -19.72
C ILE A 147 -7.49 1.54 -19.54
N TYR A 148 -6.84 0.87 -18.58
CA TYR A 148 -7.12 -0.53 -18.26
C TYR A 148 -8.58 -0.71 -17.86
N ASP A 149 -9.04 0.07 -16.87
CA ASP A 149 -10.40 -0.01 -16.34
C ASP A 149 -11.44 0.27 -17.45
N GLY A 150 -11.20 1.28 -18.26
CA GLY A 150 -12.07 1.61 -19.38
C GLY A 150 -12.13 0.52 -20.46
N LEU A 151 -11.02 -0.12 -20.79
CA LEU A 151 -10.97 -1.18 -21.79
C LEU A 151 -11.50 -2.53 -21.26
N GLU A 152 -11.28 -2.86 -19.98
CA GLU A 152 -11.86 -4.04 -19.34
C GLU A 152 -13.39 -3.92 -19.22
N MET A 153 -13.92 -2.73 -18.87
CA MET A 153 -15.37 -2.48 -18.88
C MET A 153 -15.99 -2.65 -20.26
N LEU A 154 -15.24 -2.42 -21.33
CA LEU A 154 -15.64 -2.65 -22.72
C LEU A 154 -15.46 -4.09 -23.17
N GLY A 155 -15.00 -5.00 -22.28
CA GLY A 155 -14.91 -6.43 -22.53
C GLY A 155 -13.59 -6.93 -23.13
N TYR A 156 -12.56 -6.08 -23.24
CA TYR A 156 -11.24 -6.48 -23.72
C TYR A 156 -10.48 -7.28 -22.65
N LYS A 157 -9.77 -8.32 -23.09
CA LYS A 157 -8.96 -9.15 -22.19
C LYS A 157 -7.64 -8.45 -21.83
N LYS A 158 -7.18 -8.66 -20.61
CA LYS A 158 -5.94 -8.07 -20.09
C LYS A 158 -4.73 -8.23 -21.03
N GLN A 159 -4.58 -9.42 -21.64
CA GLN A 159 -3.48 -9.69 -22.58
C GLN A 159 -3.54 -8.84 -23.85
N GLU A 160 -4.73 -8.44 -24.28
CA GLU A 160 -4.94 -7.55 -25.43
C GLU A 160 -4.60 -6.11 -25.05
N ILE A 161 -5.02 -5.72 -23.84
CA ILE A 161 -4.74 -4.39 -23.28
C ILE A 161 -3.24 -4.21 -23.05
N ASP A 162 -2.54 -5.18 -22.47
CA ASP A 162 -1.07 -5.13 -22.27
C ASP A 162 -0.31 -4.89 -23.56
N LYS A 163 -0.69 -5.59 -24.64
CA LYS A 163 -0.06 -5.44 -25.96
C LYS A 163 -0.27 -4.07 -26.60
N ILE A 164 -1.43 -3.45 -26.38
CA ILE A 164 -1.76 -2.17 -27.00
C ILE A 164 -1.19 -0.99 -26.18
N ILE A 165 -1.18 -1.09 -24.85
CA ILE A 165 -0.62 -0.06 -23.97
C ILE A 165 0.88 0.11 -24.21
N GLY A 166 1.61 -0.98 -24.45
CA GLY A 166 3.02 -0.92 -24.80
C GLY A 166 3.35 -0.19 -26.11
N LYS A 167 2.33 0.12 -26.94
CA LYS A 167 2.45 0.84 -28.23
C LYS A 167 1.89 2.26 -28.18
N LEU A 168 1.44 2.74 -27.00
CA LEU A 168 0.86 4.08 -26.86
C LEU A 168 1.87 5.16 -27.24
N PRO A 169 1.49 6.11 -28.13
CA PRO A 169 2.32 7.26 -28.44
C PRO A 169 2.52 8.15 -27.20
N ALA A 170 3.77 8.56 -26.95
CA ALA A 170 4.13 9.40 -25.81
C ALA A 170 3.48 10.81 -25.84
N GLU A 171 3.00 11.22 -27.01
CA GLU A 171 2.39 12.53 -27.26
C GLU A 171 0.97 12.66 -26.69
N LEU A 172 0.28 11.54 -26.43
CA LEU A 172 -1.08 11.54 -25.90
C LEU A 172 -1.07 11.88 -24.41
N LYS A 173 -1.68 12.99 -24.03
CA LYS A 173 -1.63 13.52 -22.66
C LYS A 173 -2.85 13.10 -21.81
N SER A 174 -4.04 13.04 -22.40
CA SER A 174 -5.27 12.73 -21.65
C SER A 174 -5.63 11.25 -21.70
N SER A 175 -6.25 10.72 -20.62
CA SER A 175 -6.76 9.34 -20.56
C SER A 175 -7.78 9.08 -21.66
N GLU A 176 -8.61 10.08 -21.99
CA GLU A 176 -9.62 9.97 -23.06
C GLU A 176 -9.00 9.76 -24.44
N GLU A 177 -7.96 10.55 -24.79
CA GLU A 177 -7.23 10.39 -26.07
C GLU A 177 -6.55 9.03 -26.16
N LYS A 178 -5.97 8.55 -25.06
CA LYS A 178 -5.32 7.23 -24.96
C LYS A 178 -6.32 6.11 -25.14
N ILE A 179 -7.48 6.16 -24.46
CA ILE A 179 -8.54 5.15 -24.61
C ILE A 179 -9.06 5.12 -26.05
N ARG A 180 -9.36 6.27 -26.64
CA ARG A 180 -9.78 6.36 -28.04
C ARG A 180 -8.75 5.77 -29.00
N TRP A 181 -7.47 6.03 -28.76
CA TRP A 181 -6.39 5.46 -29.56
C TRP A 181 -6.32 3.93 -29.41
N CYS A 182 -6.40 3.39 -28.19
CA CYS A 182 -6.45 1.96 -27.95
C CYS A 182 -7.61 1.30 -28.66
N LEU A 183 -8.82 1.84 -28.55
CA LEU A 183 -10.02 1.30 -29.20
C LEU A 183 -9.88 1.24 -30.75
N ARG A 184 -9.27 2.26 -31.35
CA ARG A 184 -9.03 2.28 -32.81
C ARG A 184 -8.01 1.25 -33.27
N ASN A 185 -7.09 0.82 -32.36
CA ASN A 185 -6.03 -0.10 -32.70
C ASN A 185 -6.28 -1.52 -32.21
N LEU A 186 -7.16 -1.74 -31.23
CA LEU A 186 -7.65 -3.07 -30.82
C LEU A 186 -8.62 -3.67 -31.82
N SER A 187 -9.42 -2.88 -32.52
CA SER A 187 -10.35 -3.35 -33.56
C SER A 187 -9.71 -3.71 -34.90
N LYS A 188 -8.37 -3.66 -35.00
CA LYS A 188 -7.59 -3.98 -36.18
C LYS A 188 -6.73 -5.24 -36.05
N VAL A 189 -6.93 -6.04 -34.97
CA VAL A 189 -6.22 -7.30 -34.74
C VAL A 189 -7.17 -8.49 -34.84
#